data_9b34fc7c67157955afd0cb19e1db3e91
#
_entry.id   9b34fc7c67157955afd0cb19e1db3e91
#
_cell.length_a   1.000
_cell.length_b   1.000
_cell.length_c   1.000
_cell.angle_alpha   90.00
_cell.angle_beta   90.00
_cell.angle_gamma   90.00
#
_symmetry.space_group_name_H-M   'P 1'
#
loop_
_entity.id
_entity.type
_entity.pdbx_description
1 polymer ?
#
loop_
_entity_poly.entity_id
_entity_poly.type
_entity_poly.pdbx_seq_one_letter_code
_entity_poly.pdbx_strand_id
1 'polypeptide(L)'
;MAKAFPDAMPNRVKTWESRIERFTSDTSDEDNYQIDKAKIAIASGRIYGLGPGKSVQKNFLPQSSSDFIYAIIVEEYGLIGGLGILFVYMLLFFRFIVCAHKASSFYGKLLIIGLGFPIIFQALINMGVAVELLPVTGQTLPLISSGGTSIWMTCAAIGVILSVSKKDEEVAADLKEAEKRNEALQRIIDREIQLEEEREEEQEIESKEETHKNPLEPILNQ
;
A
#
# COMPACT_ATOMS: atom_id res chain seq x y z
N MET A 1 -29.81 8.16 -20.45
CA MET A 1 -30.52 8.72 -19.26
C MET A 1 -30.16 10.17 -18.95
N ALA A 2 -28.95 10.66 -19.23
CA ALA A 2 -28.50 12.04 -18.92
C ALA A 2 -29.31 13.14 -19.68
N LYS A 3 -29.84 12.87 -20.83
CA LYS A 3 -30.63 13.85 -21.62
C LYS A 3 -32.07 14.09 -21.13
N ALA A 4 -32.56 13.32 -20.16
CA ALA A 4 -33.98 13.41 -19.73
C ALA A 4 -34.20 14.40 -18.55
N PHE A 5 -33.16 14.77 -17.78
CA PHE A 5 -33.30 15.70 -16.65
C PHE A 5 -32.06 16.62 -16.54
N PRO A 6 -31.94 17.67 -17.35
CA PRO A 6 -30.76 18.54 -17.37
C PRO A 6 -30.58 19.41 -16.12
N ASP A 7 -31.66 19.65 -15.34
CA ASP A 7 -31.58 20.53 -14.16
C ASP A 7 -31.38 19.82 -12.82
N ALA A 8 -31.43 18.49 -12.81
CA ALA A 8 -31.25 17.69 -11.58
C ALA A 8 -29.78 17.29 -11.29
N MET A 9 -28.86 17.55 -12.23
CA MET A 9 -27.46 17.14 -12.07
C MET A 9 -26.58 18.22 -11.42
N PRO A 10 -25.73 17.86 -10.43
CA PRO A 10 -24.76 18.79 -9.88
C PRO A 10 -23.85 19.38 -10.97
N ASN A 11 -23.45 20.65 -10.84
CA ASN A 11 -22.59 21.36 -11.80
C ASN A 11 -21.31 20.59 -12.18
N ARG A 12 -20.83 19.72 -11.28
CA ARG A 12 -19.66 18.86 -11.53
C ARG A 12 -19.89 17.81 -12.63
N VAL A 13 -21.09 17.23 -12.72
CA VAL A 13 -21.41 16.24 -13.77
C VAL A 13 -21.47 16.91 -15.13
N LYS A 14 -22.03 18.11 -15.22
CA LYS A 14 -22.02 18.91 -16.46
C LYS A 14 -20.60 19.25 -16.90
N THR A 15 -19.71 19.52 -15.96
CA THR A 15 -18.28 19.76 -16.24
C THR A 15 -17.59 18.50 -16.77
N TRP A 16 -17.92 17.32 -16.23
CA TRP A 16 -17.38 16.05 -16.73
C TRP A 16 -17.92 15.71 -18.13
N GLU A 17 -19.22 15.88 -18.35
CA GLU A 17 -19.84 15.67 -19.65
C GLU A 17 -19.22 16.58 -20.72
N SER A 18 -19.04 17.87 -20.42
CA SER A 18 -18.36 18.80 -21.32
C SER A 18 -16.91 18.47 -21.60
N ARG A 19 -16.20 17.87 -20.64
CA ARG A 19 -14.79 17.40 -20.83
C ARG A 19 -14.74 16.15 -21.70
N ILE A 20 -15.67 15.22 -21.55
CA ILE A 20 -15.78 14.03 -22.38
C ILE A 20 -16.21 14.42 -23.81
N GLU A 21 -17.17 15.34 -23.96
CA GLU A 21 -17.56 15.86 -25.26
C GLU A 21 -16.44 16.60 -25.98
N ARG A 22 -15.62 17.38 -25.24
CA ARG A 22 -14.42 18.05 -25.79
C ARG A 22 -13.33 17.05 -26.19
N PHE A 23 -13.17 15.95 -25.48
CA PHE A 23 -12.24 14.89 -25.86
C PHE A 23 -12.65 14.18 -27.16
N THR A 24 -13.97 14.12 -27.42
CA THR A 24 -14.53 13.49 -28.63
C THR A 24 -14.74 14.49 -29.79
N SER A 25 -14.88 15.78 -29.48
CA SER A 25 -15.04 16.87 -30.44
C SER A 25 -13.85 17.82 -30.32
N ASP A 26 -13.15 18.03 -31.39
CA ASP A 26 -11.90 18.80 -31.62
C ASP A 26 -11.99 20.31 -31.28
N THR A 27 -12.61 20.74 -30.16
CA THR A 27 -13.18 22.08 -30.02
C THR A 27 -12.76 22.90 -28.79
N SER A 28 -11.59 22.71 -28.20
CA SER A 28 -11.06 23.76 -27.29
C SER A 28 -9.59 24.06 -27.60
N ASP A 29 -9.33 25.24 -28.13
CA ASP A 29 -7.99 25.67 -28.58
C ASP A 29 -6.93 25.64 -27.45
N GLU A 30 -7.33 25.90 -26.20
CA GLU A 30 -6.39 25.91 -25.06
C GLU A 30 -6.00 24.53 -24.55
N ASP A 31 -6.96 23.62 -24.39
CA ASP A 31 -6.69 22.26 -23.92
C ASP A 31 -5.90 21.47 -24.99
N ASN A 32 -6.26 21.66 -26.28
CA ASN A 32 -5.55 21.07 -27.41
C ASN A 32 -4.12 21.60 -27.49
N TYR A 33 -3.89 22.90 -27.25
CA TYR A 33 -2.56 23.47 -27.24
C TYR A 33 -1.66 22.82 -26.17
N GLN A 34 -2.18 22.59 -24.96
CA GLN A 34 -1.41 21.95 -23.87
C GLN A 34 -1.09 20.49 -24.19
N ILE A 35 -2.05 19.74 -24.73
CA ILE A 35 -1.86 18.35 -25.15
C ILE A 35 -0.83 18.27 -26.28
N ASP A 36 -0.93 19.14 -27.30
CA ASP A 36 0.02 19.14 -28.41
C ASP A 36 1.45 19.47 -27.93
N LYS A 37 1.60 20.40 -26.99
CA LYS A 37 2.90 20.70 -26.39
C LYS A 37 3.43 19.52 -25.56
N ALA A 38 2.57 18.81 -24.84
CA ALA A 38 2.95 17.60 -24.11
C ALA A 38 3.40 16.49 -25.08
N LYS A 39 2.71 16.28 -26.21
CA LYS A 39 3.13 15.34 -27.25
C LYS A 39 4.48 15.70 -27.84
N ILE A 40 4.68 16.98 -28.16
CA ILE A 40 5.98 17.47 -28.69
C ILE A 40 7.08 17.22 -27.66
N ALA A 41 6.84 17.46 -26.37
CA ALA A 41 7.79 17.20 -25.32
C ALA A 41 8.17 15.69 -25.28
N ILE A 42 7.18 14.81 -25.25
CA ILE A 42 7.39 13.36 -25.25
C ILE A 42 8.13 12.90 -26.52
N ALA A 43 7.74 13.39 -27.69
CA ALA A 43 8.38 13.03 -28.96
C ALA A 43 9.82 13.53 -29.04
N SER A 44 10.12 14.74 -28.52
CA SER A 44 11.48 15.29 -28.53
C SER A 44 12.40 14.57 -27.56
N GLY A 45 11.88 14.00 -26.46
CA GLY A 45 12.65 13.24 -25.48
C GLY A 45 13.23 11.94 -26.02
N ARG A 46 12.64 11.34 -27.06
CA ARG A 46 13.10 10.07 -27.64
C ARG A 46 13.39 9.02 -26.57
N ILE A 47 14.46 8.22 -26.70
CA ILE A 47 14.82 7.14 -25.76
C ILE A 47 15.62 7.69 -24.57
N TYR A 48 16.59 8.56 -24.81
CA TYR A 48 17.58 9.02 -23.83
C TYR A 48 17.31 10.42 -23.26
N GLY A 49 16.38 11.18 -23.83
CA GLY A 49 16.09 12.56 -23.43
C GLY A 49 17.06 13.59 -23.98
N LEU A 50 16.69 14.87 -23.82
CA LEU A 50 17.53 16.03 -24.18
C LEU A 50 18.59 16.35 -23.11
N GLY A 51 18.45 15.76 -21.93
CA GLY A 51 19.28 16.01 -20.75
C GLY A 51 18.59 16.86 -19.69
N PRO A 52 19.00 16.72 -18.41
CA PRO A 52 18.39 17.43 -17.30
C PRO A 52 18.44 18.95 -17.49
N GLY A 53 17.32 19.63 -17.25
CA GLY A 53 17.20 21.08 -17.37
C GLY A 53 17.17 21.64 -18.79
N LYS A 54 17.19 20.78 -19.82
CA LYS A 54 17.20 21.19 -21.23
C LYS A 54 15.83 21.12 -21.90
N SER A 55 14.75 20.98 -21.12
CA SER A 55 13.40 21.00 -21.66
C SER A 55 13.10 22.35 -22.32
N VAL A 56 12.67 22.31 -23.56
CA VAL A 56 12.24 23.49 -24.32
C VAL A 56 10.77 23.77 -24.03
N GLN A 57 9.96 22.72 -23.89
CA GLN A 57 8.51 22.85 -23.72
C GLN A 57 8.11 23.36 -22.34
N LYS A 58 8.98 23.28 -21.34
CA LYS A 58 8.78 23.85 -19.99
C LYS A 58 8.36 25.32 -20.01
N ASN A 59 8.87 26.10 -20.95
CA ASN A 59 8.58 27.54 -21.06
C ASN A 59 7.27 27.84 -21.81
N PHE A 60 6.75 26.87 -22.55
CA PHE A 60 5.54 27.00 -23.36
C PHE A 60 4.30 26.37 -22.73
N LEU A 61 4.47 25.45 -21.77
CA LEU A 61 3.37 24.84 -21.03
C LEU A 61 3.05 25.64 -19.75
N PRO A 62 1.87 26.26 -19.65
CA PRO A 62 1.47 27.07 -18.49
C PRO A 62 1.49 26.30 -17.18
N GLN A 63 1.22 25.00 -17.19
CA GLN A 63 1.19 24.10 -16.02
C GLN A 63 2.25 23.01 -16.09
N SER A 64 3.39 23.30 -16.70
CA SER A 64 4.49 22.35 -16.90
C SER A 64 5.00 21.72 -15.60
N SER A 65 5.00 22.45 -14.49
CA SER A 65 5.48 21.98 -13.18
C SER A 65 4.39 21.30 -12.34
N SER A 66 3.14 21.35 -12.77
CA SER A 66 1.98 20.76 -12.06
C SER A 66 1.45 19.54 -12.80
N ASP A 67 0.58 19.74 -13.76
CA ASP A 67 -0.22 18.69 -14.35
C ASP A 67 0.49 17.93 -15.49
N PHE A 68 1.41 18.61 -16.18
CA PHE A 68 2.19 18.06 -17.30
C PHE A 68 3.65 17.76 -16.97
N ILE A 69 4.00 17.69 -15.69
CA ILE A 69 5.39 17.44 -15.26
C ILE A 69 5.93 16.11 -15.82
N TYR A 70 5.07 15.10 -16.02
CA TYR A 70 5.46 13.81 -16.60
C TYR A 70 5.98 13.99 -18.04
N ALA A 71 5.32 14.79 -18.87
CA ALA A 71 5.78 15.09 -20.23
C ALA A 71 7.15 15.77 -20.25
N ILE A 72 7.38 16.70 -19.32
CA ILE A 72 8.68 17.37 -19.15
C ILE A 72 9.77 16.39 -18.73
N ILE A 73 9.46 15.45 -17.83
CA ILE A 73 10.42 14.43 -17.40
C ILE A 73 10.77 13.51 -18.58
N VAL A 74 9.78 13.13 -19.40
CA VAL A 74 10.05 12.34 -20.61
C VAL A 74 10.87 13.15 -21.64
N GLU A 75 10.68 14.45 -21.76
CA GLU A 75 11.51 15.30 -22.62
C GLU A 75 12.98 15.32 -22.15
N GLU A 76 13.21 15.47 -20.83
CA GLU A 76 14.56 15.60 -20.26
C GLU A 76 15.29 14.26 -20.14
N TYR A 77 14.61 13.20 -19.69
CA TYR A 77 15.22 11.89 -19.39
C TYR A 77 14.83 10.79 -20.40
N GLY A 78 14.04 11.13 -21.41
CA GLY A 78 13.58 10.21 -22.43
C GLY A 78 12.56 9.19 -21.96
N LEU A 79 12.26 8.24 -22.80
CA LEU A 79 11.36 7.12 -22.51
C LEU A 79 11.83 6.31 -21.30
N ILE A 80 13.14 6.19 -21.10
CA ILE A 80 13.73 5.49 -19.96
C ILE A 80 13.33 6.18 -18.65
N GLY A 81 13.39 7.52 -18.59
CA GLY A 81 12.94 8.28 -17.43
C GLY A 81 11.46 8.13 -17.16
N GLY A 82 10.62 8.20 -18.20
CA GLY A 82 9.19 8.00 -18.09
C GLY A 82 8.82 6.60 -17.57
N LEU A 83 9.42 5.56 -18.14
CA LEU A 83 9.23 4.18 -17.67
C LEU A 83 9.79 3.97 -16.26
N GLY A 84 10.89 4.62 -15.92
CA GLY A 84 11.46 4.59 -14.57
C GLY A 84 10.48 5.11 -13.51
N ILE A 85 9.81 6.23 -13.77
CA ILE A 85 8.79 6.77 -12.89
C ILE A 85 7.59 5.83 -12.78
N LEU A 86 7.09 5.32 -13.89
CA LEU A 86 6.01 4.33 -13.88
C LEU A 86 6.39 3.11 -13.04
N PHE A 87 7.61 2.61 -13.19
CA PHE A 87 8.12 1.49 -12.42
C PHE A 87 8.17 1.79 -10.91
N VAL A 88 8.62 2.98 -10.51
CA VAL A 88 8.62 3.41 -9.09
C VAL A 88 7.21 3.42 -8.51
N TYR A 89 6.20 3.94 -9.25
CA TYR A 89 4.81 3.87 -8.78
C TYR A 89 4.28 2.44 -8.71
N MET A 90 4.68 1.55 -9.62
CA MET A 90 4.32 0.12 -9.55
C MET A 90 4.97 -0.55 -8.33
N LEU A 91 6.22 -0.24 -8.01
CA LEU A 91 6.86 -0.71 -6.78
C LEU A 91 6.15 -0.20 -5.53
N LEU A 92 5.77 1.09 -5.52
CA LEU A 92 5.02 1.68 -4.41
C LEU A 92 3.65 1.01 -4.24
N PHE A 93 2.95 0.75 -5.32
CA PHE A 93 1.68 0.01 -5.31
C PHE A 93 1.84 -1.39 -4.73
N PHE A 94 2.83 -2.13 -5.23
CA PHE A 94 3.15 -3.46 -4.71
C PHE A 94 3.47 -3.41 -3.21
N ARG A 95 4.21 -2.39 -2.77
CA ARG A 95 4.53 -2.20 -1.36
C ARG A 95 3.30 -1.96 -0.51
N PHE A 96 2.33 -1.19 -0.98
CA PHE A 96 1.06 -0.99 -0.29
C PHE A 96 0.26 -2.29 -0.17
N ILE A 97 0.23 -3.12 -1.23
CA ILE A 97 -0.42 -4.45 -1.17
C ILE A 97 0.25 -5.33 -0.12
N VAL A 98 1.58 -5.39 -0.10
CA VAL A 98 2.33 -6.18 0.89
C VAL A 98 2.06 -5.69 2.31
N CYS A 99 2.04 -4.37 2.55
CA CYS A 99 1.70 -3.80 3.84
C CYS A 99 0.25 -4.15 4.25
N ALA A 100 -0.70 -4.06 3.32
CA ALA A 100 -2.09 -4.43 3.59
C ALA A 100 -2.26 -5.92 3.91
N HIS A 101 -1.49 -6.80 3.23
CA HIS A 101 -1.51 -8.24 3.53
C HIS A 101 -0.96 -8.57 4.91
N LYS A 102 0.08 -7.87 5.35
CA LYS A 102 0.71 -8.08 6.66
C LYS A 102 -0.08 -7.48 7.82
N ALA A 103 -0.99 -6.55 7.55
CA ALA A 103 -1.79 -5.91 8.58
C ALA A 103 -2.64 -6.94 9.35
N SER A 104 -2.57 -6.95 10.67
CA SER A 104 -3.32 -7.87 11.55
C SER A 104 -4.79 -7.47 11.66
N SER A 105 -5.07 -6.17 11.67
CA SER A 105 -6.41 -5.59 11.82
C SER A 105 -7.09 -5.41 10.46
N PHE A 106 -8.38 -5.79 10.38
CA PHE A 106 -9.21 -5.49 9.21
C PHE A 106 -9.29 -3.99 8.92
N TYR A 107 -9.38 -3.15 9.95
CA TYR A 107 -9.37 -1.69 9.83
C TYR A 107 -8.04 -1.20 9.24
N GLY A 108 -6.90 -1.73 9.70
CA GLY A 108 -5.58 -1.41 9.16
C GLY A 108 -5.45 -1.74 7.67
N LYS A 109 -5.94 -2.91 7.23
CA LYS A 109 -5.99 -3.30 5.82
C LYS A 109 -6.77 -2.32 4.97
N LEU A 110 -7.98 -1.98 5.42
CA LEU A 110 -8.87 -1.05 4.71
C LEU A 110 -8.26 0.34 4.61
N LEU A 111 -7.59 0.79 5.69
CA LEU A 111 -6.96 2.11 5.75
C LEU A 111 -5.75 2.19 4.81
N ILE A 112 -4.90 1.18 4.76
CA ILE A 112 -3.75 1.12 3.83
C ILE A 112 -4.23 1.15 2.38
N ILE A 113 -5.23 0.34 2.03
CA ILE A 113 -5.77 0.30 0.67
C ILE A 113 -6.49 1.61 0.34
N GLY A 114 -7.31 2.12 1.24
CA GLY A 114 -8.10 3.35 1.04
C GLY A 114 -7.25 4.60 0.86
N LEU A 115 -6.09 4.68 1.48
CA LEU A 115 -5.15 5.80 1.31
C LEU A 115 -4.14 5.55 0.19
N GLY A 116 -3.67 4.32 0.02
CA GLY A 116 -2.65 4.00 -0.98
C GLY A 116 -3.18 3.95 -2.40
N PHE A 117 -4.37 3.37 -2.61
CA PHE A 117 -4.96 3.25 -3.94
C PHE A 117 -5.19 4.60 -4.65
N PRO A 118 -5.78 5.64 -4.01
CA PRO A 118 -5.96 6.94 -4.64
C PRO A 118 -4.65 7.58 -5.10
N ILE A 119 -3.55 7.42 -4.36
CA ILE A 119 -2.23 7.97 -4.72
C ILE A 119 -1.76 7.36 -6.05
N ILE A 120 -1.81 6.04 -6.16
CA ILE A 120 -1.37 5.34 -7.37
C ILE A 120 -2.32 5.64 -8.55
N PHE A 121 -3.63 5.62 -8.28
CA PHE A 121 -4.63 5.89 -9.31
C PHE A 121 -4.48 7.31 -9.88
N GLN A 122 -4.25 8.30 -9.03
CA GLN A 122 -3.97 9.68 -9.44
C GLN A 122 -2.70 9.78 -10.29
N ALA A 123 -1.63 9.05 -9.93
CA ALA A 123 -0.41 9.02 -10.73
C ALA A 123 -0.65 8.40 -12.10
N LEU A 124 -1.38 7.30 -12.19
CA LEU A 124 -1.72 6.66 -13.47
C LEU A 124 -2.59 7.55 -14.35
N ILE A 125 -3.57 8.25 -13.77
CA ILE A 125 -4.39 9.22 -14.51
C ILE A 125 -3.51 10.35 -15.06
N ASN A 126 -2.64 10.94 -14.25
CA ASN A 126 -1.76 12.02 -14.72
C ASN A 126 -0.85 11.55 -15.88
N MET A 127 -0.23 10.38 -15.76
CA MET A 127 0.59 9.80 -16.83
C MET A 127 -0.27 9.49 -18.06
N GLY A 128 -1.48 8.97 -17.88
CA GLY A 128 -2.42 8.68 -18.97
C GLY A 128 -2.89 9.92 -19.72
N VAL A 129 -3.09 11.04 -19.01
CA VAL A 129 -3.39 12.35 -19.61
C VAL A 129 -2.20 12.87 -20.44
N ALA A 130 -0.98 12.74 -19.89
CA ALA A 130 0.23 13.22 -20.59
C ALA A 130 0.49 12.49 -21.92
N VAL A 131 0.07 11.22 -22.03
CA VAL A 131 0.17 10.41 -23.26
C VAL A 131 -1.15 10.36 -24.07
N GLU A 132 -2.14 11.23 -23.73
CA GLU A 132 -3.43 11.34 -24.42
C GLU A 132 -4.31 10.07 -24.38
N LEU A 133 -4.08 9.17 -23.44
CA LEU A 133 -5.00 8.06 -23.20
C LEU A 133 -6.27 8.49 -22.45
N LEU A 134 -6.20 9.61 -21.72
CA LEU A 134 -7.28 10.14 -20.90
C LEU A 134 -7.45 11.65 -21.14
N PRO A 135 -8.69 12.19 -20.99
CA PRO A 135 -8.92 13.63 -21.09
C PRO A 135 -8.22 14.40 -19.99
N VAL A 136 -7.90 15.67 -20.25
CA VAL A 136 -7.25 16.56 -19.27
C VAL A 136 -8.10 16.67 -18.00
N THR A 137 -7.52 16.25 -16.87
CA THR A 137 -8.23 16.21 -15.58
C THR A 137 -7.75 17.29 -14.60
N GLY A 138 -6.59 17.92 -14.85
CA GLY A 138 -5.99 18.87 -13.93
C GLY A 138 -5.47 18.20 -12.63
N GLN A 139 -5.12 16.93 -12.69
CA GLN A 139 -4.58 16.18 -11.55
C GLN A 139 -3.05 16.26 -11.55
N THR A 140 -2.50 16.59 -10.39
CA THR A 140 -1.04 16.64 -10.17
C THR A 140 -0.46 15.24 -10.02
N LEU A 141 0.79 15.04 -10.43
CA LEU A 141 1.52 13.79 -10.18
C LEU A 141 1.96 13.74 -8.70
N PRO A 142 1.47 12.80 -7.88
CA PRO A 142 1.79 12.74 -6.44
C PRO A 142 3.30 12.68 -6.18
N LEU A 143 3.78 13.40 -5.17
CA LEU A 143 5.19 13.50 -4.74
C LEU A 143 6.16 14.18 -5.73
N ILE A 144 5.81 14.38 -6.99
CA ILE A 144 6.70 14.93 -8.02
C ILE A 144 6.25 16.32 -8.45
N SER A 145 4.94 16.53 -8.64
CA SER A 145 4.40 17.83 -9.05
C SER A 145 4.57 18.90 -7.98
N SER A 146 4.73 20.14 -8.40
CA SER A 146 4.85 21.31 -7.50
C SER A 146 3.53 21.76 -6.86
N GLY A 147 2.56 20.86 -6.69
CA GLY A 147 1.30 21.13 -5.98
C GLY A 147 1.49 21.09 -4.47
N GLY A 148 1.61 22.26 -3.80
CA GLY A 148 1.89 22.35 -2.36
C GLY A 148 0.93 21.53 -1.50
N THR A 149 -0.38 21.68 -1.68
CA THR A 149 -1.40 20.92 -0.92
C THR A 149 -1.38 19.42 -1.25
N SER A 150 -1.13 19.03 -2.51
CA SER A 150 -1.04 17.66 -2.94
C SER A 150 0.11 16.92 -2.25
N ILE A 151 1.27 17.54 -2.13
CA ILE A 151 2.44 16.96 -1.44
C ILE A 151 2.13 16.72 0.04
N TRP A 152 1.57 17.72 0.73
CA TRP A 152 1.22 17.61 2.16
C TRP A 152 0.24 16.46 2.41
N MET A 153 -0.82 16.38 1.62
CA MET A 153 -1.84 15.31 1.77
C MET A 153 -1.27 13.92 1.45
N THR A 154 -0.44 13.82 0.42
CA THR A 154 0.21 12.55 0.06
C THR A 154 1.20 12.10 1.13
N CYS A 155 2.02 13.01 1.68
CA CYS A 155 2.93 12.71 2.78
C CYS A 155 2.18 12.30 4.05
N ALA A 156 1.08 12.98 4.39
CA ALA A 156 0.24 12.61 5.51
C ALA A 156 -0.37 11.20 5.33
N ALA A 157 -0.89 10.90 4.15
CA ALA A 157 -1.43 9.57 3.82
C ALA A 157 -0.38 8.47 3.95
N ILE A 158 0.83 8.69 3.42
CA ILE A 158 1.94 7.74 3.55
C ILE A 158 2.36 7.59 5.01
N GLY A 159 2.41 8.68 5.78
CA GLY A 159 2.71 8.66 7.22
C GLY A 159 1.73 7.80 8.02
N VAL A 160 0.43 7.90 7.73
CA VAL A 160 -0.60 7.06 8.33
C VAL A 160 -0.42 5.59 7.94
N ILE A 161 -0.16 5.29 6.65
CA ILE A 161 0.11 3.91 6.18
C ILE A 161 1.30 3.30 6.92
N LEU A 162 2.40 4.05 7.06
CA LEU A 162 3.60 3.59 7.76
C LEU A 162 3.35 3.36 9.26
N SER A 163 2.58 4.24 9.90
CA SER A 163 2.21 4.10 11.32
C SER A 163 1.41 2.82 11.58
N VAL A 164 0.43 2.52 10.72
CA VAL A 164 -0.37 1.29 10.83
C VAL A 164 0.49 0.06 10.58
N SER A 165 1.35 0.09 9.55
CA SER A 165 2.24 -1.02 9.22
C SER A 165 3.22 -1.34 10.37
N LYS A 166 3.77 -0.32 11.02
CA LYS A 166 4.69 -0.50 12.16
C LYS A 166 3.97 -1.11 13.36
N LYS A 167 2.81 -0.59 13.72
CA LYS A 167 2.01 -1.11 14.84
C LYS A 167 1.63 -2.57 14.64
N ASP A 168 1.27 -2.96 13.43
CA ASP A 168 0.92 -4.34 13.10
C ASP A 168 2.14 -5.28 13.17
N GLU A 169 3.33 -4.82 12.82
CA GLU A 169 4.58 -5.59 12.99
C GLU A 169 4.94 -5.79 14.47
N GLU A 170 4.76 -4.77 15.31
CA GLU A 170 4.95 -4.86 16.76
C GLU A 170 3.98 -5.88 17.39
N VAL A 171 2.69 -5.78 17.08
CA VAL A 171 1.67 -6.74 17.57
C VAL A 171 1.96 -8.16 17.11
N ALA A 172 2.39 -8.36 15.86
CA ALA A 172 2.75 -9.68 15.35
C ALA A 172 4.00 -10.26 16.03
N ALA A 173 4.95 -9.42 16.43
CA ALA A 173 6.13 -9.83 17.17
C ALA A 173 5.76 -10.26 18.61
N ASP A 174 4.94 -9.47 19.28
CA ASP A 174 4.46 -9.77 20.65
C ASP A 174 3.64 -11.06 20.70
N LEU A 175 2.79 -11.32 19.72
CA LEU A 175 2.04 -12.57 19.61
C LEU A 175 2.94 -13.77 19.45
N LYS A 176 3.97 -13.71 18.60
CA LYS A 176 4.94 -14.79 18.43
C LYS A 176 5.75 -15.06 19.68
N GLU A 177 6.08 -14.01 20.43
CA GLU A 177 6.79 -14.16 21.70
C GLU A 177 5.88 -14.80 22.77
N ALA A 178 4.61 -14.40 22.82
CA ALA A 178 3.62 -15.02 23.70
C ALA A 178 3.37 -16.51 23.35
N GLU A 179 3.31 -16.88 22.08
CA GLU A 179 3.20 -18.29 21.66
C GLU A 179 4.41 -19.10 22.12
N LYS A 180 5.62 -18.62 21.89
CA LYS A 180 6.85 -19.32 22.35
C LYS A 180 6.88 -19.49 23.86
N ARG A 181 6.42 -18.48 24.60
CA ARG A 181 6.35 -18.57 26.06
C ARG A 181 5.32 -19.61 26.51
N ASN A 182 4.17 -19.66 25.85
CA ASN A 182 3.15 -20.66 26.16
C ASN A 182 3.61 -22.09 25.85
N GLU A 183 4.30 -22.31 24.72
CA GLU A 183 4.91 -23.59 24.40
C GLU A 183 5.97 -24.02 25.43
N ALA A 184 6.79 -23.08 25.89
CA ALA A 184 7.78 -23.36 26.92
C ALA A 184 7.13 -23.72 28.26
N LEU A 185 6.07 -23.02 28.67
CA LEU A 185 5.28 -23.35 29.86
C LEU A 185 4.63 -24.74 29.74
N GLN A 186 4.05 -25.05 28.58
CA GLN A 186 3.46 -26.38 28.36
C GLN A 186 4.47 -27.49 28.55
N ARG A 187 5.68 -27.35 28.02
CA ARG A 187 6.76 -28.33 28.19
C ARG A 187 7.19 -28.50 29.64
N ILE A 188 7.14 -27.42 30.45
CA ILE A 188 7.45 -27.50 31.87
C ILE A 188 6.34 -28.27 32.60
N ILE A 189 5.09 -27.96 32.33
CA ILE A 189 3.93 -28.63 32.91
C ILE A 189 3.95 -30.12 32.58
N ASP A 190 4.15 -30.48 31.30
CA ASP A 190 4.22 -31.87 30.85
C ASP A 190 5.35 -32.63 31.56
N ARG A 191 6.49 -31.99 31.81
CA ARG A 191 7.61 -32.58 32.56
C ARG A 191 7.28 -32.75 34.05
N GLU A 192 6.60 -31.80 34.66
CA GLU A 192 6.19 -31.92 36.06
C GLU A 192 5.21 -33.06 36.26
N ILE A 193 4.22 -33.18 35.35
CA ILE A 193 3.28 -34.29 35.36
C ILE A 193 4.02 -35.64 35.26
N GLN A 194 4.95 -35.78 34.35
CA GLN A 194 5.75 -37.01 34.22
C GLN A 194 6.54 -37.34 35.51
N LEU A 195 7.13 -36.32 36.13
CA LEU A 195 7.87 -36.52 37.38
C LEU A 195 6.95 -36.88 38.57
N GLU A 196 5.72 -36.42 38.58
CA GLU A 196 4.72 -36.80 39.57
C GLU A 196 4.26 -38.25 39.34
N GLU A 197 3.99 -38.65 38.11
CA GLU A 197 3.66 -40.05 37.75
C GLU A 197 4.79 -41.03 38.11
N GLU A 198 6.05 -40.67 37.79
CA GLU A 198 7.22 -41.50 38.20
C GLU A 198 7.35 -41.65 39.74
N ARG A 199 7.09 -40.58 40.51
CA ARG A 199 7.10 -40.65 41.99
C ARG A 199 5.98 -41.50 42.55
N GLU A 200 4.79 -41.43 41.97
CA GLU A 200 3.66 -42.26 42.38
C GLU A 200 3.94 -43.74 42.10
N GLU A 201 4.50 -44.08 40.94
CA GLU A 201 4.91 -45.44 40.60
C GLU A 201 5.99 -45.96 41.57
N GLU A 202 7.01 -45.15 41.89
CA GLU A 202 8.06 -45.53 42.85
C GLU A 202 7.47 -45.80 44.24
N GLN A 203 6.54 -44.96 44.73
CA GLN A 203 5.86 -45.16 46.01
C GLN A 203 4.97 -46.40 46.03
N GLU A 204 4.31 -46.70 44.92
CA GLU A 204 3.51 -47.90 44.80
C GLU A 204 4.35 -49.18 44.82
N ILE A 205 5.52 -49.15 44.18
CA ILE A 205 6.49 -50.28 44.23
C ILE A 205 7.05 -50.48 45.61
N GLU A 206 7.44 -49.41 46.30
CA GLU A 206 7.99 -49.43 47.65
C GLU A 206 6.97 -49.98 48.67
N SER A 207 5.70 -49.57 48.55
CA SER A 207 4.60 -50.07 49.40
C SER A 207 4.31 -51.54 49.15
N LYS A 208 4.42 -52.04 47.90
CA LYS A 208 4.26 -53.46 47.58
C LYS A 208 5.45 -54.32 48.10
N GLU A 209 6.67 -53.79 48.10
CA GLU A 209 7.84 -54.48 48.64
C GLU A 209 7.78 -54.59 50.17
N GLU A 210 7.33 -53.51 50.89
CA GLU A 210 7.13 -53.56 52.33
C GLU A 210 6.07 -54.58 52.75
N THR A 211 4.95 -54.64 52.00
CA THR A 211 3.88 -55.63 52.24
C THR A 211 4.36 -57.06 52.04
N HIS A 212 5.30 -57.30 51.11
CA HIS A 212 5.86 -58.61 50.84
C HIS A 212 6.91 -59.03 51.88
N LYS A 213 7.62 -58.07 52.48
CA LYS A 213 8.63 -58.33 53.56
C LYS A 213 8.01 -58.66 54.91
N ASN A 214 6.78 -58.20 55.20
CA ASN A 214 6.14 -58.41 56.48
C ASN A 214 4.65 -58.85 56.37
N PRO A 215 4.37 -60.08 55.88
CA PRO A 215 3.01 -60.56 55.60
C PRO A 215 2.12 -60.76 56.85
N LEU A 216 2.65 -60.58 58.08
CA LEU A 216 1.95 -60.86 59.32
C LEU A 216 1.45 -59.61 60.08
N GLU A 217 1.83 -58.44 59.71
CA GLU A 217 1.47 -57.20 60.41
C GLU A 217 -0.03 -56.84 60.35
N PRO A 218 -0.77 -57.08 59.26
CA PRO A 218 -2.23 -56.77 59.21
C PRO A 218 -3.07 -57.71 60.12
N ILE A 219 -2.53 -58.82 60.65
CA ILE A 219 -3.30 -59.78 61.47
C ILE A 219 -3.18 -59.46 62.99
N LEU A 220 -2.21 -58.64 63.36
CA LEU A 220 -1.95 -58.26 64.78
C LEU A 220 -2.76 -57.03 65.29
N ASN A 221 -3.43 -56.31 64.39
CA ASN A 221 -4.18 -55.09 64.71
C ASN A 221 -5.72 -55.25 64.56
N GLN A 222 -6.27 -56.49 64.69
CA GLN A 222 -7.73 -56.74 64.88
C GLN A 222 -8.10 -57.13 66.30
#